data_a326b9cab97356443856c580dc295ed6
#
_entry.id   a326b9cab97356443856c580dc295ed6
#
_cell.length_a   1.000
_cell.length_b   1.000
_cell.length_c   1.000
_cell.angle_alpha   90.00
_cell.angle_beta   90.00
_cell.angle_gamma   90.00
#
_symmetry.space_group_name_H-M   'P 1'
#
loop_
_entity.id
_entity.type
_entity.pdbx_description
1 polymer ?
#
loop_
_entity_poly.entity_id
_entity_poly.type
_entity_poly.pdbx_seq_one_letter_code
_entity_poly.pdbx_strand_id
1 'polypeptide(L)'
;MASPNSAIMQSVEKLNYRVTVGDVATQSGLDVKIVQQELLQLANDTSGHLQVAETGDIVYLFSSNFRSILRNKYWQLRWKKWLQKAWDIVFYLIKISFGIILISSIIIMLLAIIVIVVAISSSKDGDNNGGDSRRGGGFFFLPQFWISPDFFWMFSPNYEERRYQRQRNNKTENELNFLESIYSFLFGDGNPNRNLEERRWREIATVIKNNNGAIIAEQVAPYLDNISNQEDEDYILPVLIRFNGYPEVSDKGEIIYYFPELQVTAKERNKASVAPYLKENLWQFSIASSGQKIGAIALGGVNIVLALMLGTLLTPELAQEMGGFILFVNSIYGILVAYAVSYLTIPLIRYFWLQNRNKKVVERNNQRQNRANILESNSQLQNKINYAQQFAQQKVITGEDLAYSTEKDLLDQEIEQRDKIDEEWRKKLMDN
;
A
#
# COMPACT_ATOMS: atom_id res chain seq x y z
N MET A 1 19.65 -6.35 20.22
CA MET A 1 18.39 -5.63 20.55
C MET A 1 17.63 -5.38 19.24
N ALA A 2 16.34 -5.68 19.22
CA ALA A 2 15.52 -5.40 18.05
C ALA A 2 15.33 -3.88 17.85
N SER A 3 15.27 -3.41 16.62
CA SER A 3 14.99 -2.00 16.34
C SER A 3 13.53 -1.68 16.70
N PRO A 4 13.25 -0.50 17.28
CA PRO A 4 11.89 -0.10 17.62
C PRO A 4 10.92 -0.17 16.44
N ASN A 5 9.66 -0.53 16.70
CA ASN A 5 8.63 -0.69 15.68
C ASN A 5 8.32 0.65 14.99
N SER A 6 8.39 0.64 13.66
CA SER A 6 8.15 1.85 12.84
C SER A 6 6.73 2.42 13.00
N ALA A 7 5.71 1.54 13.19
CA ALA A 7 4.33 1.98 13.36
C ALA A 7 4.13 2.72 14.69
N ILE A 8 4.80 2.27 15.76
CA ILE A 8 4.75 2.93 17.08
C ILE A 8 5.44 4.29 17.01
N MET A 9 6.64 4.36 16.42
CA MET A 9 7.34 5.64 16.25
C MET A 9 6.52 6.67 15.46
N GLN A 10 5.84 6.23 14.38
CA GLN A 10 4.96 7.10 13.60
C GLN A 10 3.72 7.52 14.39
N SER A 11 3.20 6.64 15.23
CA SER A 11 2.05 6.95 16.09
C SER A 11 2.40 7.99 17.13
N VAL A 12 3.55 7.85 17.81
CA VAL A 12 4.05 8.83 18.78
C VAL A 12 4.20 10.23 18.16
N GLU A 13 4.76 10.34 16.95
CA GLU A 13 4.88 11.62 16.24
C GLU A 13 3.52 12.24 15.89
N LYS A 14 2.61 11.45 15.34
CA LYS A 14 1.25 11.92 14.99
C LYS A 14 0.45 12.36 16.19
N LEU A 15 0.79 11.83 17.37
CA LEU A 15 0.15 12.09 18.65
C LEU A 15 0.83 13.20 19.46
N ASN A 16 1.78 13.95 18.85
CA ASN A 16 2.52 15.05 19.45
C ASN A 16 3.36 14.65 20.68
N TYR A 17 3.98 13.46 20.62
CA TYR A 17 4.99 12.98 21.56
C TYR A 17 4.53 12.73 23.02
N ARG A 18 3.27 13.02 23.38
CA ARG A 18 2.66 12.69 24.65
C ARG A 18 1.52 11.70 24.43
N VAL A 19 1.70 10.46 24.90
CA VAL A 19 0.84 9.33 24.51
C VAL A 19 0.58 8.35 25.64
N THR A 20 -0.60 7.72 25.62
CA THR A 20 -0.89 6.52 26.40
C THR A 20 -0.73 5.27 25.53
N VAL A 21 -0.74 4.10 26.17
CA VAL A 21 -0.77 2.80 25.46
C VAL A 21 -2.00 2.72 24.56
N GLY A 22 -3.18 3.11 25.05
CA GLY A 22 -4.43 3.12 24.31
C GLY A 22 -4.42 4.06 23.10
N ASP A 23 -3.80 5.25 23.24
CA ASP A 23 -3.65 6.18 22.12
C ASP A 23 -2.81 5.59 20.98
N VAL A 24 -1.68 4.96 21.32
CA VAL A 24 -0.79 4.35 20.33
C VAL A 24 -1.39 3.07 19.74
N ALA A 25 -2.06 2.24 20.55
CA ALA A 25 -2.78 1.05 20.08
C ALA A 25 -3.87 1.44 19.07
N THR A 26 -4.64 2.50 19.36
CA THR A 26 -5.67 3.02 18.44
C THR A 26 -5.07 3.54 17.14
N GLN A 27 -3.99 4.33 17.21
CA GLN A 27 -3.36 4.93 16.04
C GLN A 27 -2.64 3.92 15.15
N SER A 28 -2.04 2.88 15.74
CA SER A 28 -1.26 1.86 15.03
C SER A 28 -2.09 0.63 14.64
N GLY A 29 -3.15 0.31 15.38
CA GLY A 29 -3.89 -0.95 15.30
C GLY A 29 -3.12 -2.15 15.86
N LEU A 30 -2.07 -1.92 16.64
CA LEU A 30 -1.26 -2.97 17.25
C LEU A 30 -1.88 -3.46 18.56
N ASP A 31 -1.45 -4.65 18.97
CA ASP A 31 -1.82 -5.24 20.25
C ASP A 31 -1.36 -4.37 21.43
N VAL A 32 -2.22 -4.18 22.41
CA VAL A 32 -1.98 -3.33 23.59
C VAL A 32 -0.73 -3.76 24.36
N LYS A 33 -0.51 -5.07 24.56
CA LYS A 33 0.66 -5.59 25.28
C LYS A 33 1.95 -5.33 24.51
N ILE A 34 1.91 -5.49 23.17
CA ILE A 34 3.06 -5.17 22.31
C ILE A 34 3.35 -3.68 22.38
N VAL A 35 2.32 -2.83 22.29
CA VAL A 35 2.48 -1.37 22.37
C VAL A 35 3.09 -0.95 23.71
N GLN A 36 2.62 -1.52 24.81
CA GLN A 36 3.13 -1.23 26.14
C GLN A 36 4.62 -1.58 26.27
N GLN A 37 5.02 -2.77 25.82
CA GLN A 37 6.42 -3.21 25.85
C GLN A 37 7.33 -2.32 24.97
N GLU A 38 6.89 -2.04 23.78
CA GLU A 38 7.64 -1.22 22.80
C GLU A 38 7.73 0.25 23.23
N LEU A 39 6.68 0.83 23.84
CA LEU A 39 6.73 2.20 24.39
C LEU A 39 7.70 2.30 25.56
N LEU A 40 7.71 1.32 26.45
CA LEU A 40 8.66 1.26 27.55
C LEU A 40 10.10 1.15 27.05
N GLN A 41 10.35 0.27 26.07
CA GLN A 41 11.64 0.15 25.43
C GLN A 41 12.04 1.45 24.71
N LEU A 42 11.12 2.09 23.99
CA LEU A 42 11.34 3.34 23.30
C LEU A 42 11.71 4.47 24.28
N ALA A 43 10.99 4.57 25.41
CA ALA A 43 11.29 5.53 26.45
C ALA A 43 12.71 5.33 27.01
N ASN A 44 13.08 4.09 27.32
CA ASN A 44 14.43 3.77 27.78
C ASN A 44 15.51 4.09 26.72
N ASP A 45 15.24 3.83 25.44
CA ASP A 45 16.20 4.04 24.36
C ASP A 45 16.41 5.50 23.98
N THR A 46 15.42 6.35 24.26
CA THR A 46 15.41 7.77 23.86
C THR A 46 15.42 8.74 25.02
N SER A 47 15.62 8.23 26.26
CA SER A 47 15.50 9.02 27.50
C SER A 47 14.14 9.73 27.56
N GLY A 48 13.08 9.00 27.23
CA GLY A 48 11.70 9.47 27.36
C GLY A 48 11.27 9.45 28.82
N HIS A 49 10.33 10.33 29.19
CA HIS A 49 9.81 10.42 30.53
C HIS A 49 8.51 9.65 30.67
N LEU A 50 8.28 9.11 31.87
CA LEU A 50 7.04 8.48 32.27
C LEU A 50 6.31 9.37 33.27
N GLN A 51 5.02 9.54 33.06
CA GLN A 51 4.11 10.24 33.95
C GLN A 51 3.06 9.23 34.41
N VAL A 52 2.91 9.06 35.71
CA VAL A 52 1.95 8.13 36.32
C VAL A 52 0.83 8.96 36.95
N ALA A 53 -0.41 8.69 36.53
CA ALA A 53 -1.58 9.32 37.11
C ALA A 53 -1.94 8.69 38.48
N GLU A 54 -2.76 9.38 39.28
CA GLU A 54 -3.28 8.86 40.56
C GLU A 54 -4.08 7.57 40.39
N THR A 55 -4.66 7.37 39.20
CA THR A 55 -5.37 6.12 38.82
C THR A 55 -4.45 4.95 38.48
N GLY A 56 -3.12 5.16 38.44
CA GLY A 56 -2.14 4.19 38.02
C GLY A 56 -1.91 4.13 36.51
N ASP A 57 -2.62 4.93 35.72
CA ASP A 57 -2.45 5.00 34.27
C ASP A 57 -1.13 5.70 33.91
N ILE A 58 -0.46 5.21 32.86
CA ILE A 58 0.85 5.69 32.46
C ILE A 58 0.78 6.48 31.16
N VAL A 59 1.35 7.69 31.17
CA VAL A 59 1.59 8.52 30.00
C VAL A 59 3.08 8.55 29.69
N TYR A 60 3.43 8.35 28.43
CA TYR A 60 4.79 8.43 27.91
C TYR A 60 5.01 9.78 27.25
N LEU A 61 6.09 10.45 27.62
CA LEU A 61 6.50 11.72 27.04
C LEU A 61 7.84 11.56 26.32
N PHE A 62 7.86 11.89 25.04
CA PHE A 62 9.05 11.79 24.18
C PHE A 62 9.50 13.18 23.72
N SER A 63 10.80 13.35 23.50
CA SER A 63 11.30 14.56 22.87
C SER A 63 11.04 14.53 21.36
N SER A 64 10.87 15.69 20.73
CA SER A 64 10.61 15.79 19.27
C SER A 64 11.75 15.24 18.41
N ASN A 65 12.96 15.15 18.97
CA ASN A 65 14.15 14.66 18.28
C ASN A 65 14.47 13.17 18.55
N PHE A 66 13.55 12.41 19.19
CA PHE A 66 13.79 11.00 19.59
C PHE A 66 14.25 10.12 18.41
N ARG A 67 13.81 10.40 17.17
CA ARG A 67 14.29 9.66 15.99
C ARG A 67 15.76 9.88 15.69
N SER A 68 16.31 11.05 15.99
CA SER A 68 17.74 11.32 15.78
C SER A 68 18.57 10.52 16.77
N ILE A 69 18.10 10.41 18.02
CA ILE A 69 18.73 9.60 19.08
C ILE A 69 18.75 8.12 18.65
N LEU A 70 17.61 7.58 18.23
CA LEU A 70 17.52 6.20 17.74
C LEU A 70 18.38 5.92 16.50
N ARG A 71 18.46 6.86 15.56
CA ARG A 71 19.29 6.72 14.37
C ARG A 71 20.78 6.64 14.70
N ASN A 72 21.20 7.34 15.73
CA ASN A 72 22.59 7.28 16.20
C ASN A 72 22.86 5.98 16.96
N LYS A 73 21.90 5.49 17.76
CA LYS A 73 22.00 4.25 18.54
C LYS A 73 21.91 2.99 17.68
N TYR A 74 21.03 2.97 16.68
CA TYR A 74 20.76 1.79 15.85
C TYR A 74 21.26 1.95 14.41
N TRP A 75 22.48 1.46 14.13
CA TRP A 75 23.05 1.42 12.78
C TRP A 75 22.19 0.63 11.79
N GLN A 76 21.48 -0.41 12.26
CA GLN A 76 20.54 -1.23 11.48
C GLN A 76 19.42 -0.39 10.82
N LEU A 77 18.93 0.68 11.47
CA LEU A 77 17.92 1.58 10.89
C LEU A 77 18.46 2.35 9.68
N ARG A 78 19.77 2.68 9.70
CA ARG A 78 20.45 3.35 8.57
C ARG A 78 20.60 2.40 7.39
N TRP A 79 21.05 1.16 7.65
CA TRP A 79 21.19 0.11 6.63
C TRP A 79 19.86 -0.26 6.01
N LYS A 80 18.79 -0.43 6.79
CA LYS A 80 17.46 -0.75 6.29
C LYS A 80 16.93 0.32 5.33
N LYS A 81 17.13 1.61 5.63
CA LYS A 81 16.75 2.72 4.74
C LYS A 81 17.58 2.73 3.46
N TRP A 82 18.88 2.45 3.55
CA TRP A 82 19.76 2.38 2.38
C TRP A 82 19.38 1.21 1.46
N LEU A 83 19.15 0.02 2.05
CA LEU A 83 18.68 -1.16 1.30
C LEU A 83 17.34 -0.91 0.62
N GLN A 84 16.40 -0.23 1.28
CA GLN A 84 15.13 0.14 0.66
C GLN A 84 15.33 1.04 -0.56
N LYS A 85 16.16 2.09 -0.45
CA LYS A 85 16.48 2.97 -1.58
C LYS A 85 17.18 2.22 -2.73
N ALA A 86 18.13 1.35 -2.40
CA ALA A 86 18.82 0.53 -3.39
C ALA A 86 17.84 -0.41 -4.10
N TRP A 87 16.91 -1.03 -3.35
CA TRP A 87 15.88 -1.90 -3.90
C TRP A 87 14.91 -1.14 -4.81
N ASP A 88 14.50 0.07 -4.42
CA ASP A 88 13.62 0.92 -5.25
C ASP A 88 14.28 1.24 -6.61
N ILE A 89 15.59 1.53 -6.62
CA ILE A 89 16.35 1.77 -7.85
C ILE A 89 16.42 0.50 -8.70
N VAL A 90 16.79 -0.63 -8.11
CA VAL A 90 16.87 -1.93 -8.83
C VAL A 90 15.51 -2.29 -9.42
N PHE A 91 14.45 -2.15 -8.63
CA PHE A 91 13.10 -2.45 -9.08
C PHE A 91 12.62 -1.51 -10.20
N TYR A 92 13.01 -0.24 -10.14
CA TYR A 92 12.79 0.70 -11.23
C TYR A 92 13.49 0.27 -12.53
N LEU A 93 14.77 -0.14 -12.44
CA LEU A 93 15.52 -0.65 -13.60
C LEU A 93 14.88 -1.91 -14.20
N ILE A 94 14.39 -2.82 -13.33
CA ILE A 94 13.64 -4.01 -13.78
C ILE A 94 12.37 -3.58 -14.53
N LYS A 95 11.62 -2.63 -14.03
CA LYS A 95 10.40 -2.15 -14.70
C LYS A 95 10.66 -1.62 -16.10
N ILE A 96 11.71 -0.82 -16.28
CA ILE A 96 12.04 -0.23 -17.60
C ILE A 96 12.63 -1.28 -18.54
N SER A 97 13.35 -2.29 -18.03
CA SER A 97 14.01 -3.29 -18.86
C SER A 97 13.02 -4.05 -19.76
N PHE A 98 11.79 -4.32 -19.28
CA PHE A 98 10.77 -4.97 -20.10
C PHE A 98 10.36 -4.14 -21.33
N GLY A 99 10.25 -2.82 -21.17
CA GLY A 99 10.00 -1.92 -22.28
C GLY A 99 11.17 -1.84 -23.26
N ILE A 100 12.40 -1.80 -22.75
CA ILE A 100 13.61 -1.79 -23.56
C ILE A 100 13.73 -3.09 -24.36
N ILE A 101 13.50 -4.24 -23.74
CA ILE A 101 13.53 -5.55 -24.40
C ILE A 101 12.47 -5.62 -25.51
N LEU A 102 11.27 -5.10 -25.29
CA LEU A 102 10.22 -5.05 -26.32
C LEU A 102 10.66 -4.25 -27.53
N ILE A 103 11.15 -3.04 -27.32
CA ILE A 103 11.60 -2.16 -28.40
C ILE A 103 12.81 -2.79 -29.12
N SER A 104 13.77 -3.32 -28.37
CA SER A 104 14.95 -3.99 -28.94
C SER A 104 14.58 -5.21 -29.78
N SER A 105 13.62 -6.03 -29.32
CA SER A 105 13.16 -7.19 -30.08
C SER A 105 12.51 -6.80 -31.41
N ILE A 106 11.69 -5.73 -31.39
CA ILE A 106 11.07 -5.17 -32.60
C ILE A 106 12.15 -4.69 -33.58
N ILE A 107 13.14 -3.93 -33.10
CA ILE A 107 14.22 -3.38 -33.94
C ILE A 107 15.06 -4.52 -34.54
N ILE A 108 15.45 -5.52 -33.74
CA ILE A 108 16.25 -6.67 -34.20
C ILE A 108 15.51 -7.43 -35.29
N MET A 109 14.22 -7.76 -35.07
CA MET A 109 13.43 -8.48 -36.06
C MET A 109 13.20 -7.67 -37.35
N LEU A 110 12.93 -6.37 -37.22
CA LEU A 110 12.74 -5.48 -38.37
C LEU A 110 14.02 -5.38 -39.20
N LEU A 111 15.18 -5.18 -38.56
CA LEU A 111 16.47 -5.14 -39.24
C LEU A 111 16.77 -6.47 -39.95
N ALA A 112 16.52 -7.60 -39.29
CA ALA A 112 16.73 -8.90 -39.89
C ALA A 112 15.84 -9.12 -41.15
N ILE A 113 14.55 -8.76 -41.06
CA ILE A 113 13.64 -8.83 -42.21
C ILE A 113 14.16 -7.94 -43.38
N ILE A 114 14.58 -6.70 -43.09
CA ILE A 114 15.12 -5.78 -44.12
C ILE A 114 16.34 -6.40 -44.78
N VAL A 115 17.31 -6.89 -44.02
CA VAL A 115 18.53 -7.50 -44.52
C VAL A 115 18.23 -8.72 -45.41
N ILE A 116 17.34 -9.60 -44.97
CA ILE A 116 16.92 -10.79 -45.72
C ILE A 116 16.23 -10.39 -47.05
N VAL A 117 15.27 -9.45 -46.98
CA VAL A 117 14.53 -9.01 -48.17
C VAL A 117 15.47 -8.33 -49.21
N VAL A 118 16.41 -7.50 -48.76
CA VAL A 118 17.40 -6.87 -49.61
C VAL A 118 18.30 -7.92 -50.28
N ALA A 119 18.78 -8.91 -49.54
CA ALA A 119 19.61 -9.99 -50.06
C ALA A 119 18.91 -10.80 -51.14
N ILE A 120 17.65 -11.22 -50.87
CA ILE A 120 16.83 -11.98 -51.84
C ILE A 120 16.53 -11.14 -53.08
N SER A 121 16.30 -9.82 -52.93
CA SER A 121 16.03 -8.93 -54.05
C SER A 121 17.29 -8.74 -54.93
N SER A 122 18.46 -8.62 -54.31
CA SER A 122 19.74 -8.46 -55.04
C SER A 122 20.17 -9.73 -55.79
N SER A 123 19.77 -10.91 -55.30
CA SER A 123 20.07 -12.19 -55.95
C SER A 123 19.23 -12.44 -57.22
N LYS A 124 18.09 -11.73 -57.38
CA LYS A 124 17.21 -11.85 -58.57
C LYS A 124 17.59 -10.97 -59.76
N ASP A 125 18.44 -9.96 -59.57
CA ASP A 125 18.87 -9.05 -60.63
C ASP A 125 20.08 -9.57 -61.48
N GLY A 126 20.52 -10.80 -61.21
CA GLY A 126 21.69 -11.39 -61.86
C GLY A 126 21.45 -12.06 -63.21
N ASP A 127 20.21 -12.23 -63.70
CA ASP A 127 19.94 -12.94 -64.95
C ASP A 127 18.76 -12.33 -65.71
N ASN A 128 18.93 -11.16 -66.34
CA ASN A 128 18.20 -10.78 -67.52
C ASN A 128 18.77 -9.51 -68.19
N ASN A 129 19.47 -9.70 -69.26
CA ASN A 129 19.81 -8.68 -70.22
C ASN A 129 18.57 -8.30 -71.02
N GLY A 130 18.13 -7.05 -70.95
CA GLY A 130 17.28 -6.46 -72.00
C GLY A 130 15.98 -5.82 -71.54
N GLY A 131 15.92 -4.49 -71.58
CA GLY A 131 14.69 -3.80 -71.96
C GLY A 131 13.86 -3.16 -70.86
N ASP A 132 14.20 -1.88 -70.67
CA ASP A 132 13.24 -0.78 -70.48
C ASP A 132 12.08 -0.86 -69.51
N SER A 133 12.03 0.20 -68.70
CA SER A 133 10.83 0.78 -68.07
C SER A 133 10.42 0.35 -66.68
N ARG A 134 10.73 1.26 -65.76
CA ARG A 134 9.78 1.76 -64.75
C ARG A 134 8.89 0.73 -64.08
N ARG A 135 9.34 0.27 -62.92
CA ARG A 135 8.51 0.33 -61.72
C ARG A 135 9.27 -0.21 -60.51
N GLY A 136 9.78 0.71 -59.72
CA GLY A 136 10.12 0.46 -58.34
C GLY A 136 8.87 -0.09 -57.63
N GLY A 137 8.87 -1.36 -57.33
CA GLY A 137 7.71 -2.04 -56.77
C GLY A 137 8.01 -3.16 -55.79
N GLY A 138 9.25 -3.27 -55.29
CA GLY A 138 9.60 -4.34 -54.33
C GLY A 138 9.75 -3.90 -52.87
N PHE A 139 9.76 -2.62 -52.60
CA PHE A 139 9.99 -2.07 -51.26
C PHE A 139 8.69 -1.73 -50.48
N PHE A 140 7.50 -2.03 -51.02
CA PHE A 140 6.22 -1.50 -50.55
C PHE A 140 5.38 -2.45 -49.67
N PHE A 141 5.95 -3.53 -49.13
CA PHE A 141 5.27 -4.30 -48.10
C PHE A 141 5.75 -4.00 -46.68
N LEU A 142 6.62 -3.00 -46.50
CA LEU A 142 6.71 -2.37 -45.16
C LEU A 142 5.48 -1.46 -45.05
N PRO A 143 4.57 -1.71 -44.11
CA PRO A 143 3.39 -0.85 -43.90
C PRO A 143 3.92 0.59 -43.71
N GLN A 144 3.57 1.50 -44.59
CA GLN A 144 3.97 2.92 -44.55
C GLN A 144 3.49 3.64 -43.29
N PHE A 145 2.69 2.95 -42.44
CA PHE A 145 2.20 3.37 -41.13
C PHE A 145 3.29 3.44 -40.07
N TRP A 146 4.47 2.84 -40.29
CA TRP A 146 5.45 2.56 -39.22
C TRP A 146 6.59 3.55 -39.13
N ILE A 147 6.78 4.37 -40.16
CA ILE A 147 7.89 5.36 -40.24
C ILE A 147 7.31 6.77 -40.34
N SER A 148 6.12 7.02 -39.79
CA SER A 148 5.69 8.41 -39.62
C SER A 148 6.50 9.05 -38.49
N PRO A 149 6.91 10.32 -38.59
CA PRO A 149 7.54 11.06 -37.51
C PRO A 149 6.70 11.02 -36.23
N ASP A 150 5.39 10.84 -36.33
CA ASP A 150 4.46 10.73 -35.23
C ASP A 150 4.63 9.46 -34.36
N PHE A 151 5.18 8.38 -34.95
CA PHE A 151 5.52 7.18 -34.17
C PHE A 151 6.70 7.44 -33.22
N PHE A 152 7.72 8.15 -33.68
CA PHE A 152 8.86 8.56 -32.85
C PHE A 152 8.48 9.62 -31.82
N TRP A 153 7.45 10.42 -32.07
CA TRP A 153 6.93 11.38 -31.10
C TRP A 153 6.34 10.71 -29.85
N MET A 154 5.78 9.51 -29.99
CA MET A 154 5.30 8.71 -28.87
C MET A 154 6.44 8.25 -27.94
N PHE A 155 7.67 8.16 -28.43
CA PHE A 155 8.88 7.84 -27.68
C PHE A 155 9.71 9.06 -27.29
N SER A 156 9.40 10.22 -27.83
CA SER A 156 10.08 11.47 -27.49
C SER A 156 9.69 11.88 -26.07
N PRO A 157 10.62 11.99 -25.13
CA PRO A 157 10.33 12.59 -23.84
C PRO A 157 10.17 14.10 -24.06
N ASN A 158 8.97 14.58 -24.31
CA ASN A 158 8.63 16.00 -24.21
C ASN A 158 8.73 16.45 -22.76
N TYR A 159 9.96 16.51 -22.27
CA TYR A 159 10.30 16.83 -20.89
C TYR A 159 10.00 18.30 -20.58
N GLU A 160 10.02 19.17 -21.55
CA GLU A 160 9.84 20.61 -21.33
C GLU A 160 8.38 21.05 -21.39
N GLU A 161 7.55 20.55 -22.30
CA GLU A 161 6.13 20.91 -22.33
C GLU A 161 5.33 20.38 -21.13
N ARG A 162 5.69 19.20 -20.62
CA ARG A 162 5.09 18.63 -19.40
C ARG A 162 5.42 19.45 -18.15
N ARG A 163 6.55 20.15 -18.11
CA ARG A 163 6.94 21.02 -17.00
C ARG A 163 6.07 22.26 -16.91
N TYR A 164 5.64 22.82 -18.03
CA TYR A 164 4.73 23.98 -18.07
C TYR A 164 3.27 23.60 -17.84
N GLN A 165 2.81 22.42 -18.25
CA GLN A 165 1.47 21.91 -17.94
C GLN A 165 1.32 21.43 -16.49
N ARG A 166 2.39 20.92 -15.85
CA ARG A 166 2.42 20.55 -14.43
C ARG A 166 2.18 21.72 -13.49
N GLN A 167 2.52 22.93 -13.87
CA GLN A 167 2.25 24.15 -13.08
C GLN A 167 0.78 24.61 -13.15
N ARG A 168 0.01 24.12 -14.11
CA ARG A 168 -1.37 24.59 -14.32
C ARG A 168 -2.46 23.62 -13.85
N ASN A 169 -2.15 22.35 -13.65
CA ASN A 169 -3.12 21.35 -13.17
C ASN A 169 -2.55 20.56 -12.00
N ASN A 170 -2.94 20.91 -10.78
CA ASN A 170 -2.71 20.17 -9.54
C ASN A 170 -3.48 18.82 -9.49
N LYS A 171 -3.49 18.05 -10.58
CA LYS A 171 -4.07 16.70 -10.64
C LYS A 171 -3.29 15.88 -11.65
N THR A 172 -2.32 15.13 -11.20
CA THR A 172 -1.86 13.79 -11.62
C THR A 172 -0.39 13.59 -11.22
N GLU A 173 -0.17 13.32 -9.95
CA GLU A 173 1.17 12.95 -9.43
C GLU A 173 1.62 11.51 -9.81
N ASN A 174 0.89 10.78 -10.69
CA ASN A 174 1.18 9.38 -10.98
C ASN A 174 1.08 9.00 -12.46
N GLU A 175 1.51 9.85 -13.38
CA GLU A 175 1.69 9.37 -14.75
C GLU A 175 2.97 8.55 -14.87
N LEU A 176 2.82 7.24 -15.16
CA LEU A 176 3.93 6.35 -15.46
C LEU A 176 4.65 6.81 -16.74
N ASN A 177 5.98 6.66 -16.77
CA ASN A 177 6.71 6.71 -18.01
C ASN A 177 6.23 5.58 -18.93
N PHE A 178 6.29 5.78 -20.27
CA PHE A 178 5.80 4.78 -21.21
C PHE A 178 6.45 3.40 -21.01
N LEU A 179 7.74 3.34 -20.71
CA LEU A 179 8.44 2.07 -20.43
C LEU A 179 7.96 1.39 -19.16
N GLU A 180 7.65 2.16 -18.12
CA GLU A 180 7.03 1.62 -16.90
C GLU A 180 5.60 1.14 -17.14
N SER A 181 4.87 1.81 -18.03
CA SER A 181 3.51 1.41 -18.39
C SER A 181 3.46 0.04 -19.06
N ILE A 182 4.49 -0.35 -19.79
CA ILE A 182 4.65 -1.70 -20.34
C ILE A 182 4.76 -2.73 -19.24
N TYR A 183 5.56 -2.48 -18.20
CA TYR A 183 5.63 -3.37 -17.04
C TYR A 183 4.29 -3.45 -16.30
N SER A 184 3.65 -2.32 -16.06
CA SER A 184 2.33 -2.24 -15.43
C SER A 184 1.27 -3.01 -16.25
N PHE A 185 1.31 -2.94 -17.59
CA PHE A 185 0.46 -3.70 -18.48
C PHE A 185 0.69 -5.21 -18.34
N LEU A 186 1.94 -5.67 -18.29
CA LEU A 186 2.29 -7.09 -18.19
C LEU A 186 1.96 -7.67 -16.80
N PHE A 187 2.44 -7.02 -15.73
CA PHE A 187 2.46 -7.60 -14.38
C PHE A 187 1.54 -6.87 -13.39
N GLY A 188 1.06 -5.67 -13.72
CA GLY A 188 0.28 -4.81 -12.82
C GLY A 188 1.13 -4.05 -11.83
N ASP A 189 0.45 -3.40 -10.88
CA ASP A 189 1.05 -2.43 -9.98
C ASP A 189 1.08 -2.92 -8.52
N GLY A 190 0.90 -4.21 -8.32
CA GLY A 190 0.95 -4.86 -7.01
C GLY A 190 -0.40 -4.98 -6.31
N ASN A 191 -0.35 -5.27 -5.01
CA ASN A 191 -1.54 -5.49 -4.20
C ASN A 191 -2.12 -4.17 -3.67
N PRO A 192 -3.34 -3.75 -4.09
CA PRO A 192 -3.98 -2.52 -3.61
C PRO A 192 -4.41 -2.61 -2.13
N ASN A 193 -4.47 -3.82 -1.58
CA ASN A 193 -4.87 -4.12 -0.21
C ASN A 193 -3.70 -4.58 0.68
N ARG A 194 -2.46 -4.16 0.37
CA ARG A 194 -1.26 -4.56 1.14
C ARG A 194 -1.40 -4.26 2.63
N ASN A 195 -2.02 -3.15 2.97
CA ASN A 195 -2.18 -2.67 4.35
C ASN A 195 -3.59 -2.93 4.89
N LEU A 196 -4.32 -3.93 4.33
CA LEU A 196 -5.72 -4.20 4.72
C LEU A 196 -5.81 -4.61 6.18
N GLU A 197 -4.92 -5.48 6.64
CA GLU A 197 -4.89 -5.94 8.04
C GLU A 197 -4.57 -4.82 9.02
N GLU A 198 -3.56 -3.98 8.72
CA GLU A 198 -3.23 -2.83 9.55
C GLU A 198 -4.40 -1.83 9.60
N ARG A 199 -5.04 -1.61 8.46
CA ARG A 199 -6.21 -0.73 8.37
C ARG A 199 -7.39 -1.30 9.15
N ARG A 200 -7.67 -2.61 9.05
CA ARG A 200 -8.70 -3.31 9.81
C ARG A 200 -8.58 -3.04 11.30
N TRP A 201 -7.42 -3.34 11.86
CA TRP A 201 -7.21 -3.20 13.29
C TRP A 201 -7.25 -1.75 13.77
N ARG A 202 -6.79 -0.82 12.94
CA ARG A 202 -6.87 0.60 13.22
C ARG A 202 -8.32 1.11 13.18
N GLU A 203 -9.10 0.69 12.20
CA GLU A 203 -10.53 1.05 12.10
C GLU A 203 -11.31 0.48 13.29
N ILE A 204 -11.09 -0.79 13.65
CA ILE A 204 -11.70 -1.39 14.85
C ILE A 204 -11.33 -0.61 16.11
N ALA A 205 -10.06 -0.34 16.35
CA ALA A 205 -9.61 0.43 17.50
C ALA A 205 -10.21 1.84 17.53
N THR A 206 -10.39 2.46 16.35
CA THR A 206 -11.04 3.76 16.20
C THR A 206 -12.53 3.68 16.56
N VAL A 207 -13.22 2.63 16.14
CA VAL A 207 -14.64 2.38 16.54
C VAL A 207 -14.76 2.26 18.04
N ILE A 208 -13.90 1.46 18.68
CA ILE A 208 -13.87 1.31 20.14
C ILE A 208 -13.62 2.67 20.81
N LYS A 209 -12.63 3.42 20.36
CA LYS A 209 -12.28 4.74 20.90
C LYS A 209 -13.40 5.76 20.71
N ASN A 210 -14.06 5.78 19.55
CA ASN A 210 -15.18 6.68 19.26
C ASN A 210 -16.42 6.41 20.14
N ASN A 211 -16.53 5.18 20.67
CA ASN A 211 -17.54 4.78 21.64
C ASN A 211 -17.03 4.83 23.08
N ASN A 212 -15.98 5.60 23.36
CA ASN A 212 -15.36 5.78 24.68
C ASN A 212 -15.00 4.45 25.34
N GLY A 213 -14.50 3.50 24.54
CA GLY A 213 -14.00 2.22 25.03
C GLY A 213 -15.06 1.17 25.39
N ALA A 214 -16.34 1.39 25.06
CA ALA A 214 -17.38 0.37 25.29
C ALA A 214 -18.22 0.16 24.03
N ILE A 215 -18.32 -1.09 23.57
CA ILE A 215 -18.98 -1.48 22.32
C ILE A 215 -19.78 -2.77 22.47
N ILE A 216 -20.58 -3.06 21.44
CA ILE A 216 -21.18 -4.38 21.21
C ILE A 216 -20.43 -5.10 20.07
N ALA A 217 -20.51 -6.44 20.03
CA ALA A 217 -19.82 -7.23 19.03
C ALA A 217 -20.18 -6.83 17.59
N GLU A 218 -21.44 -6.50 17.36
CA GLU A 218 -21.98 -6.12 16.06
C GLU A 218 -21.38 -4.82 15.52
N GLN A 219 -20.84 -3.92 16.37
CA GLN A 219 -20.17 -2.69 15.91
C GLN A 219 -18.82 -2.96 15.22
N VAL A 220 -18.17 -4.08 15.52
CA VAL A 220 -16.92 -4.47 14.87
C VAL A 220 -17.10 -5.50 13.75
N ALA A 221 -18.27 -6.16 13.68
CA ALA A 221 -18.58 -7.14 12.65
C ALA A 221 -18.40 -6.64 11.22
N PRO A 222 -18.66 -5.34 10.85
CA PRO A 222 -18.41 -4.81 9.52
C PRO A 222 -16.95 -4.76 9.12
N TYR A 223 -16.01 -4.92 10.05
CA TYR A 223 -14.56 -4.88 9.81
C TYR A 223 -13.93 -6.27 9.80
N LEU A 224 -14.67 -7.31 10.21
CA LEU A 224 -14.19 -8.68 10.33
C LEU A 224 -14.64 -9.54 9.13
N ASP A 225 -13.86 -10.60 8.89
CA ASP A 225 -14.17 -11.64 7.91
C ASP A 225 -14.63 -12.93 8.60
N ASN A 226 -15.18 -13.86 7.82
CA ASN A 226 -15.52 -15.22 8.26
C ASN A 226 -16.38 -15.29 9.52
N ILE A 227 -17.39 -14.44 9.60
CA ILE A 227 -18.39 -14.56 10.67
C ILE A 227 -19.36 -15.67 10.27
N SER A 228 -19.23 -16.82 10.91
CA SER A 228 -20.00 -18.02 10.60
C SER A 228 -21.43 -17.92 11.15
N ASN A 229 -21.55 -17.44 12.39
CA ASN A 229 -22.81 -17.16 13.06
C ASN A 229 -22.68 -15.84 13.84
N GLN A 230 -23.63 -14.92 13.67
CA GLN A 230 -23.64 -13.66 14.40
C GLN A 230 -24.14 -13.80 15.85
N GLU A 231 -24.91 -14.86 16.14
CA GLU A 231 -25.49 -15.10 17.45
C GLU A 231 -24.43 -15.56 18.48
N ASP A 232 -23.40 -16.29 18.05
CA ASP A 232 -22.40 -16.85 18.96
C ASP A 232 -21.34 -15.81 19.39
N GLU A 233 -21.27 -14.66 18.75
CA GLU A 233 -20.33 -13.55 18.99
C GLU A 233 -18.83 -13.96 19.09
N ASP A 234 -18.46 -15.20 18.75
CA ASP A 234 -17.08 -15.71 18.84
C ASP A 234 -16.08 -14.90 18.00
N TYR A 235 -16.59 -14.20 16.98
CA TYR A 235 -15.77 -13.35 16.10
C TYR A 235 -15.17 -12.13 16.81
N ILE A 236 -15.65 -11.77 18.04
CA ILE A 236 -15.09 -10.67 18.84
C ILE A 236 -13.79 -11.07 19.56
N LEU A 237 -13.54 -12.36 19.80
CA LEU A 237 -12.39 -12.84 20.59
C LEU A 237 -11.04 -12.27 20.13
N PRO A 238 -10.71 -12.21 18.82
CA PRO A 238 -9.47 -11.59 18.39
C PRO A 238 -9.35 -10.11 18.77
N VAL A 239 -10.48 -9.39 18.85
CA VAL A 239 -10.52 -7.98 19.25
C VAL A 239 -10.27 -7.84 20.75
N LEU A 240 -10.90 -8.71 21.56
CA LEU A 240 -10.70 -8.75 23.01
C LEU A 240 -9.25 -9.05 23.37
N ILE A 241 -8.65 -10.05 22.73
CA ILE A 241 -7.26 -10.42 22.97
C ILE A 241 -6.33 -9.26 22.61
N ARG A 242 -6.56 -8.63 21.45
CA ARG A 242 -5.68 -7.59 20.91
C ARG A 242 -5.72 -6.28 21.69
N PHE A 243 -6.89 -5.88 22.17
CA PHE A 243 -7.10 -4.60 22.86
C PHE A 243 -7.40 -4.75 24.34
N ASN A 244 -7.14 -5.92 24.92
CA ASN A 244 -7.36 -6.23 26.32
C ASN A 244 -8.79 -5.90 26.79
N GLY A 245 -9.80 -6.40 26.05
CA GLY A 245 -11.20 -6.15 26.31
C GLY A 245 -11.82 -7.19 27.27
N TYR A 246 -12.87 -6.78 27.98
CA TYR A 246 -13.61 -7.58 28.93
C TYR A 246 -15.08 -7.60 28.57
N PRO A 247 -15.74 -8.78 28.65
CA PRO A 247 -17.20 -8.88 28.52
C PRO A 247 -17.91 -8.45 29.79
N GLU A 248 -19.09 -7.85 29.63
CA GLU A 248 -20.04 -7.57 30.69
C GLU A 248 -21.43 -7.99 30.23
N VAL A 249 -22.26 -8.52 31.13
CA VAL A 249 -23.59 -9.05 30.80
C VAL A 249 -24.65 -8.18 31.44
N SER A 250 -25.62 -7.75 30.65
CA SER A 250 -26.76 -6.99 31.15
C SER A 250 -27.77 -7.90 31.90
N ASP A 251 -28.66 -7.29 32.71
CA ASP A 251 -29.76 -7.99 33.35
C ASP A 251 -30.69 -8.73 32.38
N LYS A 252 -30.65 -8.35 31.11
CA LYS A 252 -31.42 -8.97 30.02
C LYS A 252 -30.65 -10.08 29.28
N GLY A 253 -29.41 -10.40 29.70
CA GLY A 253 -28.55 -11.39 29.07
C GLY A 253 -27.82 -10.89 27.82
N GLU A 254 -27.84 -9.60 27.51
CA GLU A 254 -27.09 -9.01 26.42
C GLU A 254 -25.62 -8.82 26.80
N ILE A 255 -24.68 -9.16 25.92
CA ILE A 255 -23.26 -9.05 26.19
C ILE A 255 -22.74 -7.75 25.58
N ILE A 256 -22.00 -6.98 26.36
CA ILE A 256 -21.25 -5.81 25.90
C ILE A 256 -19.77 -6.01 26.22
N TYR A 257 -18.92 -5.21 25.59
CA TYR A 257 -17.47 -5.32 25.71
C TYR A 257 -16.86 -3.97 26.01
N TYR A 258 -16.05 -3.88 27.07
CA TYR A 258 -15.35 -2.65 27.41
C TYR A 258 -13.84 -2.85 27.39
N PHE A 259 -13.09 -1.80 27.06
CA PHE A 259 -11.66 -1.78 26.80
C PHE A 259 -10.98 -0.71 27.65
N PRO A 260 -10.57 -1.00 28.88
CA PRO A 260 -10.03 -0.01 29.82
C PRO A 260 -8.85 0.78 29.25
N GLU A 261 -7.91 0.10 28.58
CA GLU A 261 -6.73 0.73 27.99
C GLU A 261 -7.08 1.79 26.92
N LEU A 262 -8.16 1.57 26.16
CA LEU A 262 -8.62 2.49 25.13
C LEU A 262 -9.49 3.62 25.69
N GLN A 263 -9.92 3.53 26.94
CA GLN A 263 -10.63 4.61 27.65
C GLN A 263 -9.68 5.74 28.08
N VAL A 264 -8.40 5.41 28.29
CA VAL A 264 -7.38 6.36 28.75
C VAL A 264 -6.75 7.09 27.58
N THR A 265 -6.60 8.41 27.70
CA THR A 265 -5.97 9.24 26.66
C THR A 265 -5.09 10.34 27.27
N ALA A 266 -3.98 10.63 26.63
CA ALA A 266 -3.08 11.70 27.04
C ALA A 266 -3.63 13.12 26.75
N LYS A 267 -4.54 13.23 25.79
CA LYS A 267 -5.15 14.51 25.38
C LYS A 267 -6.57 14.25 24.89
N GLU A 268 -7.47 15.16 25.25
CA GLU A 268 -8.83 15.14 24.69
C GLU A 268 -8.82 15.16 23.17
N ARG A 269 -9.65 14.32 22.56
CA ARG A 269 -9.74 14.20 21.11
C ARG A 269 -11.19 14.11 20.66
N ASN A 270 -11.47 14.76 19.55
CA ASN A 270 -12.72 14.59 18.85
C ASN A 270 -12.80 13.20 18.23
N LYS A 271 -14.04 12.73 18.03
CA LYS A 271 -14.29 11.48 17.31
C LYS A 271 -13.60 11.49 15.95
N ALA A 272 -12.84 10.46 15.68
CA ALA A 272 -12.15 10.32 14.39
C ALA A 272 -13.12 9.76 13.35
N SER A 273 -13.01 10.24 12.11
CA SER A 273 -13.77 9.66 11.00
C SER A 273 -13.32 8.23 10.73
N VAL A 274 -14.27 7.30 10.69
CA VAL A 274 -14.04 5.90 10.35
C VAL A 274 -15.07 5.48 9.30
N ALA A 275 -14.65 4.66 8.32
CA ALA A 275 -15.58 4.14 7.32
C ALA A 275 -16.60 3.20 8.00
N PRO A 276 -17.86 3.13 7.53
CA PRO A 276 -18.88 2.27 8.15
C PRO A 276 -18.55 0.77 8.08
N TYR A 277 -17.67 0.36 7.19
CA TYR A 277 -17.16 -1.01 7.05
C TYR A 277 -15.77 -1.02 6.42
N LEU A 278 -15.01 -2.10 6.62
CA LEU A 278 -13.69 -2.28 6.01
C LEU A 278 -13.82 -2.53 4.51
N LYS A 279 -13.55 -1.50 3.70
CA LYS A 279 -13.63 -1.58 2.24
C LYS A 279 -12.32 -2.10 1.66
N GLU A 280 -12.37 -3.22 0.94
CA GLU A 280 -11.27 -3.69 0.08
C GLU A 280 -11.30 -2.97 -1.27
N ASN A 281 -10.13 -2.53 -1.71
CA ASN A 281 -9.98 -1.95 -3.05
C ASN A 281 -9.96 -3.03 -4.12
N LEU A 282 -10.61 -2.77 -5.24
CA LEU A 282 -10.56 -3.67 -6.39
C LEU A 282 -9.15 -3.69 -7.00
N TRP A 283 -8.74 -4.85 -7.46
CA TRP A 283 -7.51 -5.01 -8.21
C TRP A 283 -7.65 -4.37 -9.58
N GLN A 284 -6.78 -3.43 -9.86
CA GLN A 284 -6.72 -2.77 -11.16
C GLN A 284 -5.82 -3.56 -12.10
N PHE A 285 -6.23 -3.62 -13.37
CA PHE A 285 -5.41 -4.27 -14.40
C PHE A 285 -4.07 -3.54 -14.58
N SER A 286 -4.10 -2.20 -14.70
CA SER A 286 -2.93 -1.34 -14.80
C SER A 286 -3.33 0.09 -14.47
N ILE A 287 -2.48 0.82 -13.76
CA ILE A 287 -2.63 2.26 -13.48
C ILE A 287 -2.22 3.14 -14.67
N ALA A 288 -1.62 2.55 -15.71
CA ALA A 288 -1.27 3.25 -16.94
C ALA A 288 -2.50 3.90 -17.59
N SER A 289 -2.31 5.03 -18.27
CA SER A 289 -3.36 5.71 -19.01
C SER A 289 -3.91 4.82 -20.14
N SER A 290 -5.13 5.11 -20.61
CA SER A 290 -5.74 4.34 -21.70
C SER A 290 -4.89 4.37 -22.98
N GLY A 291 -4.27 5.52 -23.31
CA GLY A 291 -3.37 5.64 -24.45
C GLY A 291 -2.11 4.78 -24.29
N GLN A 292 -1.52 4.75 -23.11
CA GLN A 292 -0.34 3.90 -22.83
C GLN A 292 -0.69 2.40 -22.92
N LYS A 293 -1.86 1.97 -22.45
CA LYS A 293 -2.34 0.58 -22.58
C LYS A 293 -2.53 0.19 -24.05
N ILE A 294 -3.17 1.05 -24.84
CA ILE A 294 -3.37 0.82 -26.27
C ILE A 294 -2.02 0.75 -26.97
N GLY A 295 -1.09 1.66 -26.67
CA GLY A 295 0.27 1.64 -27.21
C GLY A 295 1.02 0.35 -26.86
N ALA A 296 0.92 -0.13 -25.63
CA ALA A 296 1.54 -1.40 -25.22
C ALA A 296 0.95 -2.60 -25.97
N ILE A 297 -0.38 -2.65 -26.16
CA ILE A 297 -1.05 -3.70 -26.93
C ILE A 297 -0.61 -3.65 -28.41
N ALA A 298 -0.59 -2.45 -29.00
CA ALA A 298 -0.18 -2.27 -30.39
C ALA A 298 1.25 -2.74 -30.64
N LEU A 299 2.20 -2.35 -29.75
CA LEU A 299 3.59 -2.79 -29.87
C LEU A 299 3.71 -4.32 -29.69
N GLY A 300 2.96 -4.92 -28.80
CA GLY A 300 2.91 -6.38 -28.67
C GLY A 300 2.37 -7.07 -29.91
N GLY A 301 1.30 -6.51 -30.50
CA GLY A 301 0.77 -7.00 -31.78
C GLY A 301 1.79 -6.94 -32.92
N VAL A 302 2.50 -5.83 -33.00
CA VAL A 302 3.60 -5.67 -33.98
C VAL A 302 4.71 -6.68 -33.74
N ASN A 303 5.14 -6.82 -32.50
CA ASN A 303 6.21 -7.74 -32.14
C ASN A 303 5.87 -9.19 -32.59
N ILE A 304 4.61 -9.62 -32.40
CA ILE A 304 4.18 -10.96 -32.83
C ILE A 304 4.10 -11.09 -34.35
N VAL A 305 3.60 -10.05 -35.05
CA VAL A 305 3.56 -10.04 -36.53
C VAL A 305 4.96 -10.12 -37.14
N LEU A 306 5.90 -9.33 -36.60
CA LEU A 306 7.31 -9.37 -37.03
C LEU A 306 7.95 -10.73 -36.73
N ALA A 307 7.67 -11.33 -35.59
CA ALA A 307 8.18 -12.65 -35.25
C ALA A 307 7.67 -13.74 -36.20
N LEU A 308 6.39 -13.71 -36.55
CA LEU A 308 5.79 -14.65 -37.52
C LEU A 308 6.35 -14.40 -38.94
N MET A 309 6.46 -13.14 -39.37
CA MET A 309 7.03 -12.77 -40.67
C MET A 309 8.50 -13.20 -40.78
N LEU A 310 9.29 -12.94 -39.75
CA LEU A 310 10.68 -13.38 -39.69
C LEU A 310 10.77 -14.90 -39.77
N GLY A 311 9.89 -15.65 -39.10
CA GLY A 311 9.86 -17.12 -39.16
C GLY A 311 9.56 -17.72 -40.52
N THR A 312 8.83 -16.99 -41.38
CA THR A 312 8.59 -17.44 -42.76
C THR A 312 9.78 -17.18 -43.67
N LEU A 313 10.64 -16.20 -43.33
CA LEU A 313 11.80 -15.81 -44.13
C LEU A 313 13.10 -16.48 -43.69
N LEU A 314 13.23 -16.77 -42.40
CA LEU A 314 14.45 -17.24 -41.77
C LEU A 314 14.51 -18.77 -41.83
N THR A 315 15.29 -19.31 -42.82
CA THR A 315 15.62 -20.73 -42.86
C THR A 315 17.04 -20.95 -42.36
N PRO A 316 17.36 -22.13 -41.76
CA PRO A 316 18.72 -22.41 -41.28
C PRO A 316 19.79 -22.32 -42.38
N GLU A 317 19.44 -22.72 -43.62
CA GLU A 317 20.32 -22.65 -44.77
C GLU A 317 20.64 -21.20 -45.12
N LEU A 318 19.60 -20.35 -45.22
CA LEU A 318 19.78 -18.91 -45.50
C LEU A 318 20.59 -18.23 -44.39
N ALA A 319 20.38 -18.61 -43.12
CA ALA A 319 21.14 -18.05 -42.02
C ALA A 319 22.62 -18.41 -42.05
N GLN A 320 22.97 -19.62 -42.52
CA GLN A 320 24.35 -20.04 -42.68
C GLN A 320 25.01 -19.35 -43.87
N GLU A 321 24.29 -19.20 -44.96
CA GLU A 321 24.78 -18.54 -46.20
C GLU A 321 25.04 -17.05 -45.95
N MET A 322 24.14 -16.34 -45.30
CA MET A 322 24.27 -14.92 -44.97
C MET A 322 25.25 -14.64 -43.83
N GLY A 323 25.43 -15.61 -42.92
CA GLY A 323 26.34 -15.50 -41.77
C GLY A 323 26.05 -14.33 -40.84
N GLY A 324 27.05 -13.95 -40.03
CA GLY A 324 27.06 -12.72 -39.23
C GLY A 324 25.79 -12.44 -38.44
N PHE A 325 25.13 -11.31 -38.71
CA PHE A 325 23.92 -10.86 -37.96
C PHE A 325 22.74 -11.80 -38.16
N ILE A 326 22.50 -12.36 -39.34
CA ILE A 326 21.37 -13.25 -39.59
C ILE A 326 21.53 -14.58 -38.83
N LEU A 327 22.76 -15.13 -38.80
CA LEU A 327 23.08 -16.32 -38.04
C LEU A 327 22.85 -16.08 -36.51
N PHE A 328 23.24 -14.92 -35.99
CA PHE A 328 22.95 -14.50 -34.62
C PHE A 328 21.42 -14.46 -34.35
N VAL A 329 20.66 -13.78 -35.25
CA VAL A 329 19.19 -13.69 -35.08
C VAL A 329 18.55 -15.08 -35.15
N ASN A 330 19.02 -15.97 -36.01
CA ASN A 330 18.55 -17.34 -36.08
C ASN A 330 18.76 -18.09 -34.74
N SER A 331 19.91 -17.88 -34.10
CA SER A 331 20.22 -18.51 -32.81
C SER A 331 19.30 -18.05 -31.65
N ILE A 332 18.82 -16.81 -31.68
CA ILE A 332 17.93 -16.24 -30.65
C ILE A 332 16.45 -16.22 -31.08
N TYR A 333 16.12 -16.66 -32.29
CA TYR A 333 14.76 -16.57 -32.85
C TYR A 333 13.70 -17.22 -31.95
N GLY A 334 13.98 -18.39 -31.40
CA GLY A 334 13.09 -19.05 -30.45
C GLY A 334 12.78 -18.21 -29.20
N ILE A 335 13.78 -17.48 -28.72
CA ILE A 335 13.61 -16.56 -27.56
C ILE A 335 12.72 -15.37 -27.97
N LEU A 336 12.93 -14.81 -29.17
CA LEU A 336 12.14 -13.68 -29.67
C LEU A 336 10.66 -14.07 -29.84
N VAL A 337 10.39 -15.26 -30.39
CA VAL A 337 9.01 -15.79 -30.53
C VAL A 337 8.39 -16.04 -29.17
N ALA A 338 9.11 -16.72 -28.25
CA ALA A 338 8.62 -16.98 -26.90
C ALA A 338 8.29 -15.68 -26.16
N TYR A 339 9.14 -14.65 -26.31
CA TYR A 339 8.88 -13.33 -25.75
C TYR A 339 7.63 -12.67 -26.38
N ALA A 340 7.49 -12.68 -27.70
CA ALA A 340 6.36 -12.08 -28.40
C ALA A 340 5.03 -12.73 -28.00
N VAL A 341 5.00 -14.07 -27.90
CA VAL A 341 3.81 -14.81 -27.45
C VAL A 341 3.50 -14.52 -25.98
N SER A 342 4.50 -14.59 -25.11
CA SER A 342 4.34 -14.36 -23.67
C SER A 342 3.86 -12.95 -23.38
N TYR A 343 4.32 -11.96 -24.16
CA TYR A 343 3.96 -10.56 -23.99
C TYR A 343 2.45 -10.30 -24.11
N LEU A 344 1.73 -11.00 -24.96
CA LEU A 344 0.26 -10.89 -25.08
C LEU A 344 -0.48 -11.90 -24.21
N THR A 345 0.10 -13.08 -23.99
CA THR A 345 -0.57 -14.15 -23.23
C THR A 345 -0.62 -13.86 -21.75
N ILE A 346 0.46 -13.31 -21.15
CA ILE A 346 0.53 -13.00 -19.72
C ILE A 346 -0.57 -11.99 -19.29
N PRO A 347 -0.74 -10.84 -19.97
CA PRO A 347 -1.83 -9.90 -19.64
C PRO A 347 -3.21 -10.50 -19.81
N LEU A 348 -3.41 -11.35 -20.82
CA LEU A 348 -4.69 -12.02 -21.08
C LEU A 348 -5.07 -12.95 -19.92
N ILE A 349 -4.17 -13.82 -19.51
CA ILE A 349 -4.39 -14.72 -18.35
C ILE A 349 -4.65 -13.90 -17.09
N ARG A 350 -3.85 -12.84 -16.88
CA ARG A 350 -4.00 -11.94 -15.72
C ARG A 350 -5.36 -11.25 -15.70
N TYR A 351 -5.88 -10.85 -16.86
CA TYR A 351 -7.19 -10.21 -16.97
C TYR A 351 -8.30 -11.10 -16.40
N PHE A 352 -8.37 -12.37 -16.81
CA PHE A 352 -9.39 -13.30 -16.31
C PHE A 352 -9.20 -13.63 -14.83
N TRP A 353 -7.94 -13.78 -14.38
CA TRP A 353 -7.64 -14.00 -12.99
C TRP A 353 -8.08 -12.83 -12.10
N LEU A 354 -7.84 -11.59 -12.55
CA LEU A 354 -8.27 -10.37 -11.82
C LEU A 354 -9.79 -10.25 -11.76
N GLN A 355 -10.52 -10.59 -12.83
CA GLN A 355 -11.98 -10.59 -12.80
C GLN A 355 -12.52 -11.53 -11.73
N ASN A 356 -12.00 -12.75 -11.66
CA ASN A 356 -12.42 -13.72 -10.65
C ASN A 356 -12.07 -13.25 -9.22
N ARG A 357 -10.90 -12.67 -9.04
CA ARG A 357 -10.48 -12.12 -7.76
C ARG A 357 -11.34 -10.94 -7.32
N ASN A 358 -11.67 -10.04 -8.24
CA ASN A 358 -12.52 -8.89 -7.96
C ASN A 358 -13.96 -9.28 -7.60
N LYS A 359 -14.51 -10.34 -8.20
CA LYS A 359 -15.83 -10.89 -7.79
C LYS A 359 -15.84 -11.22 -6.29
N LYS A 360 -14.81 -11.90 -5.79
CA LYS A 360 -14.67 -12.24 -4.37
C LYS A 360 -14.50 -11.00 -3.47
N VAL A 361 -13.78 -9.97 -3.95
CA VAL A 361 -13.64 -8.71 -3.21
C VAL A 361 -14.98 -7.98 -3.11
N VAL A 362 -15.75 -7.93 -4.19
CA VAL A 362 -17.10 -7.32 -4.20
C VAL A 362 -18.02 -8.05 -3.24
N GLU A 363 -18.01 -9.38 -3.25
CA GLU A 363 -18.83 -10.20 -2.35
C GLU A 363 -18.50 -9.92 -0.87
N ARG A 364 -17.22 -9.91 -0.48
CA ARG A 364 -16.82 -9.56 0.90
C ARG A 364 -17.21 -8.13 1.27
N ASN A 365 -17.02 -7.17 0.37
CA ASN A 365 -17.44 -5.79 0.62
C ASN A 365 -18.95 -5.67 0.83
N ASN A 366 -19.75 -6.38 0.01
CA ASN A 366 -21.21 -6.40 0.15
C ASN A 366 -21.64 -7.02 1.48
N GLN A 367 -21.02 -8.13 1.90
CA GLN A 367 -21.31 -8.75 3.19
C GLN A 367 -20.99 -7.80 4.36
N ARG A 368 -19.84 -7.11 4.33
CA ARG A 368 -19.46 -6.14 5.36
C ARG A 368 -20.39 -4.93 5.38
N GLN A 369 -20.76 -4.42 4.20
CA GLN A 369 -21.72 -3.32 4.06
C GLN A 369 -23.11 -3.70 4.59
N ASN A 370 -23.58 -4.90 4.31
CA ASN A 370 -24.86 -5.38 4.83
C ASN A 370 -24.87 -5.44 6.36
N ARG A 371 -23.76 -5.89 7.00
CA ARG A 371 -23.63 -5.86 8.46
C ARG A 371 -23.67 -4.44 9.02
N ALA A 372 -23.04 -3.47 8.36
CA ALA A 372 -23.11 -2.07 8.75
C ALA A 372 -24.55 -1.52 8.65
N ASN A 373 -25.26 -1.84 7.57
CA ASN A 373 -26.65 -1.42 7.38
C ASN A 373 -27.59 -2.02 8.44
N ILE A 374 -27.40 -3.31 8.82
CA ILE A 374 -28.17 -3.96 9.87
C ILE A 374 -27.94 -3.26 11.21
N LEU A 375 -26.70 -2.89 11.51
CA LEU A 375 -26.37 -2.17 12.75
C LEU A 375 -27.11 -0.84 12.86
N GLU A 376 -27.27 -0.10 11.76
CA GLU A 376 -27.98 1.20 11.75
C GLU A 376 -29.50 1.05 11.82
N SER A 377 -30.08 0.01 11.21
CA SER A 377 -31.53 -0.16 11.06
C SER A 377 -32.19 -0.95 12.19
N ASN A 378 -31.44 -1.74 12.96
CA ASN A 378 -32.01 -2.62 13.98
C ASN A 378 -32.16 -1.91 15.33
N SER A 379 -33.41 -1.69 15.76
CA SER A 379 -33.72 -1.03 17.04
C SER A 379 -33.24 -1.81 18.28
N GLN A 380 -33.17 -3.12 18.21
CA GLN A 380 -32.65 -3.93 19.34
C GLN A 380 -31.16 -3.68 19.55
N LEU A 381 -30.39 -3.63 18.43
CA LEU A 381 -28.96 -3.32 18.50
C LEU A 381 -28.72 -1.90 19.01
N GLN A 382 -29.59 -0.94 18.66
CA GLN A 382 -29.49 0.42 19.19
C GLN A 382 -29.70 0.46 20.70
N ASN A 383 -30.64 -0.34 21.26
CA ASN A 383 -30.84 -0.47 22.71
C ASN A 383 -29.59 -1.10 23.37
N LYS A 384 -29.01 -2.13 22.77
CA LYS A 384 -27.78 -2.77 23.26
C LYS A 384 -26.60 -1.78 23.26
N ILE A 385 -26.48 -0.93 22.19
CA ILE A 385 -25.48 0.16 22.14
C ILE A 385 -25.70 1.17 23.28
N ASN A 386 -26.96 1.58 23.53
CA ASN A 386 -27.26 2.52 24.61
C ASN A 386 -26.90 1.93 25.98
N TYR A 387 -27.09 0.63 26.18
CA TYR A 387 -26.63 -0.04 27.40
C TYR A 387 -25.10 -0.03 27.51
N ALA A 388 -24.38 -0.33 26.41
CA ALA A 388 -22.91 -0.27 26.38
C ALA A 388 -22.36 1.12 26.74
N GLN A 389 -23.09 2.20 26.41
CA GLN A 389 -22.69 3.57 26.78
C GLN A 389 -22.61 3.82 28.29
N GLN A 390 -23.26 3.01 29.13
CA GLN A 390 -23.13 3.13 30.58
C GLN A 390 -21.73 2.74 31.10
N PHE A 391 -21.00 1.95 30.32
CA PHE A 391 -19.61 1.53 30.58
C PHE A 391 -18.60 2.39 29.81
N ALA A 392 -19.08 3.32 28.99
CA ALA A 392 -18.25 4.20 28.20
C ALA A 392 -17.65 5.29 29.11
N GLN A 393 -16.33 5.34 29.16
CA GLN A 393 -15.57 6.35 29.90
C GLN A 393 -14.45 6.91 29.02
N GLN A 394 -14.20 8.19 29.16
CA GLN A 394 -13.02 8.82 28.58
C GLN A 394 -12.25 9.49 29.70
N LYS A 395 -11.09 8.91 30.07
CA LYS A 395 -10.20 9.47 31.06
C LYS A 395 -9.08 10.23 30.35
N VAL A 396 -9.11 11.54 30.45
CA VAL A 396 -8.01 12.39 29.95
C VAL A 396 -7.05 12.63 31.10
N ILE A 397 -5.80 12.21 30.96
CA ILE A 397 -4.78 12.45 31.97
C ILE A 397 -4.19 13.83 31.74
N THR A 398 -4.47 14.75 32.64
CA THR A 398 -3.91 16.12 32.66
C THR A 398 -2.66 16.21 33.52
N GLY A 399 -2.02 17.36 33.59
CA GLY A 399 -0.87 17.57 34.48
C GLY A 399 -1.26 17.57 35.95
N GLU A 400 -2.53 17.86 36.28
CA GLU A 400 -3.06 17.92 37.65
C GLU A 400 -3.33 16.50 38.21
N ASP A 401 -3.59 15.53 37.36
CA ASP A 401 -3.89 14.13 37.71
C ASP A 401 -2.61 13.30 37.99
N LEU A 402 -1.42 13.90 37.89
CA LEU A 402 -0.18 13.15 37.99
C LEU A 402 0.24 12.96 39.46
N ALA A 403 0.41 11.67 39.83
CA ALA A 403 1.00 11.29 41.08
C ALA A 403 2.54 11.31 41.03
N TYR A 404 3.12 11.01 39.85
CA TYR A 404 4.57 10.90 39.71
C TYR A 404 5.02 11.20 38.28
N SER A 405 6.18 11.85 38.11
CA SER A 405 6.81 12.08 36.80
C SER A 405 8.33 11.91 36.90
N THR A 406 8.93 11.16 35.96
CA THR A 406 10.40 11.03 35.86
C THR A 406 11.05 12.27 35.28
N GLU A 407 10.30 13.30 34.91
CA GLU A 407 10.81 14.57 34.41
C GLU A 407 11.25 15.52 35.54
N LYS A 408 10.62 15.44 36.71
CA LYS A 408 10.88 16.29 37.90
C LYS A 408 11.73 15.56 38.91
N ASP A 409 12.47 16.29 39.73
CA ASP A 409 13.18 15.73 40.87
C ASP A 409 12.19 15.15 41.91
N LEU A 410 12.56 14.05 42.53
CA LEU A 410 11.72 13.36 43.52
C LEU A 410 11.41 14.25 44.74
N LEU A 411 12.41 15.03 45.21
CA LEU A 411 12.23 15.91 46.35
C LEU A 411 11.23 17.05 46.06
N ASP A 412 11.28 17.60 44.84
CA ASP A 412 10.34 18.65 44.43
C ASP A 412 8.92 18.11 44.34
N GLN A 413 8.75 16.90 43.87
CA GLN A 413 7.44 16.24 43.78
C GLN A 413 6.86 15.91 45.17
N GLU A 414 7.68 15.44 46.09
CA GLU A 414 7.25 15.19 47.48
C GLU A 414 6.80 16.49 48.19
N ILE A 415 7.47 17.60 47.93
CA ILE A 415 7.10 18.92 48.49
C ILE A 415 5.75 19.36 47.88
N GLU A 416 5.62 19.29 46.54
CA GLU A 416 4.36 19.66 45.86
C GLU A 416 3.17 18.80 46.35
N GLN A 417 3.36 17.51 46.56
CA GLN A 417 2.32 16.61 47.06
C GLN A 417 1.94 16.93 48.51
N ARG A 418 2.91 17.21 49.36
CA ARG A 418 2.64 17.59 50.74
C ARG A 418 1.83 18.89 50.80
N ASP A 419 2.20 19.88 50.01
CA ASP A 419 1.49 21.16 49.95
C ASP A 419 0.04 20.98 49.45
N LYS A 420 -0.22 20.12 48.47
CA LYS A 420 -1.57 19.75 48.05
C LYS A 420 -2.39 19.06 49.13
N ILE A 421 -1.79 18.11 49.82
CA ILE A 421 -2.46 17.42 50.97
C ILE A 421 -2.81 18.42 52.07
N ASP A 422 -1.91 19.33 52.41
CA ASP A 422 -2.16 20.36 53.43
C ASP A 422 -3.27 21.33 52.99
N GLU A 423 -3.37 21.69 51.71
CA GLU A 423 -4.47 22.52 51.20
C GLU A 423 -5.82 21.78 51.21
N GLU A 424 -5.85 20.49 50.84
CA GLU A 424 -7.06 19.68 50.92
C GLU A 424 -7.57 19.50 52.38
N TRP A 425 -6.66 19.27 53.32
CA TRP A 425 -6.98 19.22 54.71
C TRP A 425 -7.54 20.54 55.23
N ARG A 426 -6.95 21.69 54.86
CA ARG A 426 -7.46 23.02 55.18
C ARG A 426 -8.88 23.24 54.64
N LYS A 427 -9.12 22.89 53.38
CA LYS A 427 -10.45 23.00 52.77
C LYS A 427 -11.48 22.15 53.53
N LYS A 428 -11.19 20.86 53.83
CA LYS A 428 -12.08 19.98 54.58
C LYS A 428 -12.35 20.47 56.03
N LEU A 429 -11.39 21.18 56.64
CA LEU A 429 -11.57 21.77 57.95
C LEU A 429 -12.40 23.08 57.92
N MET A 430 -12.45 23.77 56.76
CA MET A 430 -13.28 24.98 56.61
C MET A 430 -14.72 24.68 56.17
N ASP A 431 -14.96 23.52 55.56
CA ASP A 431 -16.30 23.09 55.09
C ASP A 431 -17.07 22.30 56.17
N ASN A 432 -16.47 22.02 57.36
CA ASN A 432 -17.09 21.51 58.56
C ASN A 432 -17.25 22.61 59.64
#